data_e2cdebb7e98f3b1b4a0f2a1199357c06
#
_entry.id   e2cdebb7e98f3b1b4a0f2a1199357c06
#
_cell.length_a   1.000
_cell.length_b   1.000
_cell.length_c   1.000
_cell.angle_alpha   90.00
_cell.angle_beta   90.00
_cell.angle_gamma   90.00
#
_symmetry.space_group_name_H-M   'P 1'
#
loop_
_entity.id
_entity.type
_entity.pdbx_description
1 polymer ?
#
loop_
_entity_poly.entity_id
_entity_poly.type
_entity_poly.pdbx_seq_one_letter_code
_entity_poly.pdbx_strand_id
1 'polypeptide(L)'
;TCALPISQYPEKVKEPKIVALNKTLAKNLGIDVSFLESEEGANFLSGNKILDGTIPIAQAYAGHQFGYFTTLGDGRAVLLGEYLTKDGERVDIQLKGSGRTPYSRGGDGKASLGQMLREYIISEGMYALGIPTTRSLAVVTTGEDVFREEFLQGAILTRIAKSHIRVGTFQFVSSLGNKEYLKELADYTLDRHFKGSYEGNPYEYLLNEVVKRQAELISKWQLVGFIHGVMNTDNMAIAGETIDYGPCAFMDIYDPSTVFSSIDLNGRYAYENQPGIGGWNLARFAEAILPLLDDDKDKAIEIANVALDRYNQLY
;
A
#
# COMPACT_ATOMS: atom_id res chain seq x y z
N THR A 1 13.07 4.43 -13.51
CA THR A 1 11.62 4.48 -13.19
C THR A 1 10.92 3.31 -13.83
N CYS A 2 11.02 2.17 -13.19
CA CYS A 2 10.70 0.89 -13.81
C CYS A 2 9.24 0.47 -13.81
N ALA A 3 8.44 0.90 -12.91
CA ALA A 3 7.01 0.76 -13.03
C ALA A 3 6.55 2.05 -13.70
N LEU A 4 6.19 2.00 -14.96
CA LEU A 4 5.78 3.17 -15.74
C LEU A 4 4.79 4.06 -14.96
N PRO A 5 5.26 4.90 -14.02
CA PRO A 5 4.38 5.84 -13.36
C PRO A 5 3.96 6.85 -14.41
N ILE A 6 2.68 7.12 -14.47
CA ILE A 6 2.16 8.15 -15.35
C ILE A 6 2.12 9.43 -14.54
N SER A 7 2.71 10.52 -15.08
CA SER A 7 2.55 11.83 -14.47
C SER A 7 1.07 12.16 -14.41
N GLN A 8 0.55 12.34 -13.20
CA GLN A 8 -0.86 12.52 -12.95
C GLN A 8 -1.07 13.51 -11.81
N TYR A 9 -1.69 14.62 -12.11
CA TYR A 9 -2.09 15.59 -11.10
C TYR A 9 -3.45 15.21 -10.48
N PRO A 10 -3.65 15.49 -9.18
CA PRO A 10 -4.96 15.38 -8.56
C PRO A 10 -6.00 16.27 -9.25
N GLU A 11 -7.25 15.85 -9.29
CA GLU A 11 -8.34 16.72 -9.73
C GLU A 11 -8.56 17.87 -8.73
N LYS A 12 -8.88 19.06 -9.23
CA LYS A 12 -9.20 20.21 -8.39
C LYS A 12 -10.53 20.00 -7.68
N VAL A 13 -10.59 20.36 -6.41
CA VAL A 13 -11.79 20.32 -5.59
C VAL A 13 -12.27 21.72 -5.25
N LYS A 14 -13.59 21.88 -5.02
CA LYS A 14 -14.20 23.21 -4.91
C LYS A 14 -13.89 23.91 -3.60
N GLU A 15 -14.06 23.22 -2.48
CA GLU A 15 -13.99 23.80 -1.15
C GLU A 15 -13.36 22.83 -0.16
N PRO A 16 -12.01 22.73 -0.15
CA PRO A 16 -11.33 21.81 0.75
C PRO A 16 -11.45 22.27 2.21
N LYS A 17 -11.97 21.38 3.08
CA LYS A 17 -12.03 21.61 4.52
C LYS A 17 -11.45 20.43 5.29
N ILE A 18 -10.53 20.70 6.21
CA ILE A 18 -9.91 19.68 7.05
C ILE A 18 -10.95 19.15 8.04
N VAL A 19 -11.18 17.85 8.01
CA VAL A 19 -12.05 17.12 8.95
C VAL A 19 -11.25 16.47 10.06
N ALA A 20 -10.11 15.88 9.70
CA ALA A 20 -9.19 15.24 10.65
C ALA A 20 -7.75 15.59 10.26
N LEU A 21 -6.93 15.91 11.27
CA LEU A 21 -5.50 16.19 11.10
C LEU A 21 -4.72 15.48 12.21
N ASN A 22 -3.80 14.62 11.83
CA ASN A 22 -2.90 13.92 12.75
C ASN A 22 -1.70 14.81 13.10
N LYS A 23 -1.90 15.70 14.06
CA LYS A 23 -0.87 16.64 14.52
C LYS A 23 0.36 15.93 15.10
N THR A 24 0.16 14.79 15.74
CA THR A 24 1.26 13.99 16.29
C THR A 24 2.13 13.42 15.18
N LEU A 25 1.51 12.84 14.15
CA LEU A 25 2.23 12.35 12.99
C LEU A 25 2.96 13.48 12.26
N ALA A 26 2.30 14.63 12.04
CA ALA A 26 2.93 15.80 11.41
C ALA A 26 4.20 16.24 12.15
N LYS A 27 4.12 16.35 13.49
CA LYS A 27 5.28 16.72 14.34
C LYS A 27 6.40 15.67 14.25
N ASN A 28 6.06 14.38 14.26
CA ASN A 28 7.04 13.29 14.15
C ASN A 28 7.77 13.32 12.80
N LEU A 29 7.04 13.63 11.73
CA LEU A 29 7.62 13.80 10.39
C LEU A 29 8.44 15.09 10.25
N GLY A 30 8.25 16.06 11.14
CA GLY A 30 8.88 17.39 11.04
C GLY A 30 8.11 18.33 10.11
N ILE A 31 6.83 18.06 9.85
CA ILE A 31 5.94 18.93 9.06
C ILE A 31 5.31 20.00 9.97
N ASP A 32 5.32 21.25 9.52
CA ASP A 32 4.71 22.35 10.26
C ASP A 32 3.19 22.18 10.36
N VAL A 33 2.71 22.00 11.59
CA VAL A 33 1.29 21.84 11.90
C VAL A 33 0.52 23.12 11.57
N SER A 34 1.11 24.30 11.79
CA SER A 34 0.44 25.59 11.52
C SER A 34 0.21 25.79 10.01
N PHE A 35 1.15 25.35 9.18
CA PHE A 35 0.95 25.30 7.74
C PHE A 35 -0.20 24.34 7.37
N LEU A 36 -0.21 23.13 7.91
CA LEU A 36 -1.28 22.15 7.61
C LEU A 36 -2.66 22.62 8.04
N GLU A 37 -2.77 23.40 9.13
CA GLU A 37 -4.05 23.95 9.62
C GLU A 37 -4.51 25.22 8.84
N SER A 38 -3.67 25.76 7.96
CA SER A 38 -3.99 26.92 7.14
C SER A 38 -4.85 26.57 5.91
N GLU A 39 -5.41 27.58 5.26
CA GLU A 39 -6.08 27.43 3.97
C GLU A 39 -5.12 26.86 2.90
N GLU A 40 -3.86 27.28 2.93
CA GLU A 40 -2.83 26.76 2.04
C GLU A 40 -2.55 25.28 2.29
N GLY A 41 -2.52 24.86 3.56
CA GLY A 41 -2.42 23.46 3.97
C GLY A 41 -3.62 22.63 3.51
N ALA A 42 -4.84 23.13 3.64
CA ALA A 42 -6.04 22.46 3.14
C ALA A 42 -5.97 22.27 1.61
N ASN A 43 -5.49 23.27 0.87
CA ASN A 43 -5.27 23.18 -0.57
C ASN A 43 -4.17 22.16 -0.94
N PHE A 44 -3.10 22.07 -0.15
CA PHE A 44 -2.07 21.02 -0.32
C PHE A 44 -2.64 19.62 -0.06
N LEU A 45 -3.31 19.43 1.07
CA LEU A 45 -3.89 18.15 1.49
C LEU A 45 -5.02 17.65 0.57
N SER A 46 -5.63 18.54 -0.20
CA SER A 46 -6.64 18.21 -1.22
C SER A 46 -6.08 18.03 -2.63
N GLY A 47 -4.80 18.37 -2.85
CA GLY A 47 -4.18 18.36 -4.18
C GLY A 47 -4.50 19.60 -5.04
N ASN A 48 -5.19 20.61 -4.48
CA ASN A 48 -5.38 21.88 -5.16
C ASN A 48 -4.07 22.67 -5.31
N LYS A 49 -3.14 22.47 -4.37
CA LYS A 49 -1.80 23.03 -4.42
C LYS A 49 -0.78 21.89 -4.46
N ILE A 50 0.11 21.92 -5.43
CA ILE A 50 1.27 21.03 -5.51
C ILE A 50 2.50 21.84 -5.14
N LEU A 51 3.35 21.31 -4.29
CA LEU A 51 4.58 21.97 -3.87
C LEU A 51 5.61 21.94 -5.00
N ASP A 52 6.41 22.99 -5.09
CA ASP A 52 7.48 23.11 -6.08
C ASP A 52 8.48 21.96 -5.95
N GLY A 53 8.94 21.44 -7.08
CA GLY A 53 9.88 20.33 -7.16
C GLY A 53 9.23 18.94 -7.06
N THR A 54 7.90 18.83 -6.87
CA THR A 54 7.18 17.56 -6.92
C THR A 54 6.63 17.26 -8.31
N ILE A 55 6.65 15.99 -8.70
CA ILE A 55 6.01 15.48 -9.93
C ILE A 55 5.02 14.39 -9.50
N PRO A 56 3.74 14.74 -9.33
CA PRO A 56 2.75 13.76 -8.93
C PRO A 56 2.57 12.65 -9.97
N ILE A 57 2.41 11.41 -9.49
CA ILE A 57 2.30 10.24 -10.35
C ILE A 57 1.16 9.32 -9.89
N ALA A 58 0.55 8.62 -10.84
CA ALA A 58 -0.23 7.41 -10.59
C ALA A 58 0.65 6.19 -10.88
N GLN A 59 0.75 5.26 -9.93
CA GLN A 59 1.61 4.09 -10.04
C GLN A 59 0.88 2.96 -10.76
N ALA A 60 1.61 2.24 -11.63
CA ALA A 60 1.16 0.99 -12.21
C ALA A 60 1.52 -0.19 -11.29
N TYR A 61 0.62 -1.12 -11.15
CA TYR A 61 0.86 -2.43 -10.55
C TYR A 61 -0.09 -3.46 -11.16
N ALA A 62 0.13 -4.72 -10.85
CA ALA A 62 -0.81 -5.79 -11.14
C ALA A 62 -1.20 -6.47 -9.84
N GLY A 63 -2.11 -7.42 -9.88
CA GLY A 63 -2.44 -8.18 -8.70
C GLY A 63 -3.25 -9.41 -9.01
N HIS A 64 -3.14 -10.41 -8.14
CA HIS A 64 -4.04 -11.55 -8.13
C HIS A 64 -5.24 -11.19 -7.26
N GLN A 65 -6.26 -10.59 -7.90
CA GLN A 65 -7.52 -10.25 -7.23
C GLN A 65 -8.39 -11.50 -7.11
N PHE A 66 -8.62 -11.95 -5.88
CA PHE A 66 -9.30 -13.23 -5.61
C PHE A 66 -8.69 -14.42 -6.37
N GLY A 67 -7.38 -14.39 -6.60
CA GLY A 67 -6.63 -15.44 -7.31
C GLY A 67 -6.48 -15.23 -8.82
N TYR A 68 -7.14 -14.23 -9.41
CA TYR A 68 -7.06 -13.93 -10.85
C TYR A 68 -6.11 -12.77 -11.12
N PHE A 69 -5.12 -12.98 -11.99
CA PHE A 69 -4.16 -11.94 -12.36
C PHE A 69 -4.83 -10.83 -13.16
N THR A 70 -4.63 -9.59 -12.72
CA THR A 70 -5.23 -8.40 -13.34
C THR A 70 -4.23 -7.25 -13.33
N THR A 71 -4.09 -6.56 -14.47
CA THR A 71 -3.33 -5.30 -14.52
C THR A 71 -4.17 -4.18 -13.90
N LEU A 72 -3.56 -3.45 -12.98
CA LEU A 72 -4.17 -2.45 -12.12
C LEU A 72 -3.32 -1.17 -12.09
N GLY A 73 -3.51 -0.39 -11.06
CA GLY A 73 -2.75 0.81 -10.74
C GLY A 73 -3.53 1.68 -9.77
N ASP A 74 -2.98 2.83 -9.43
CA ASP A 74 -3.59 3.81 -8.55
C ASP A 74 -4.84 4.43 -9.19
N GLY A 75 -5.95 3.71 -9.18
CA GLY A 75 -7.21 4.10 -9.85
C GLY A 75 -7.95 5.26 -9.18
N ARG A 76 -7.57 5.62 -7.94
CA ARG A 76 -8.12 6.75 -7.18
C ARG A 76 -7.09 7.38 -6.24
N ALA A 77 -5.82 7.15 -6.49
CA ALA A 77 -4.76 7.69 -5.66
C ALA A 77 -3.68 8.33 -6.54
N VAL A 78 -3.03 9.34 -6.00
CA VAL A 78 -1.92 10.05 -6.63
C VAL A 78 -0.80 10.18 -5.60
N LEU A 79 0.36 9.62 -5.90
CA LEU A 79 1.57 9.83 -5.13
C LEU A 79 2.09 11.24 -5.42
N LEU A 80 2.09 12.11 -4.42
CA LEU A 80 2.63 13.47 -4.57
C LEU A 80 4.14 13.46 -4.66
N GLY A 81 4.80 12.55 -3.94
CA GLY A 81 6.24 12.41 -3.95
C GLY A 81 6.76 11.74 -2.69
N GLU A 82 8.08 11.72 -2.58
CA GLU A 82 8.81 11.27 -1.40
C GLU A 82 9.15 12.46 -0.51
N TYR A 83 8.97 12.28 0.78
CA TYR A 83 9.34 13.28 1.80
C TYR A 83 10.48 12.74 2.65
N LEU A 84 11.51 13.54 2.83
CA LEU A 84 12.64 13.24 3.73
C LEU A 84 12.32 13.82 5.10
N THR A 85 12.14 12.95 6.09
CA THR A 85 11.86 13.38 7.47
C THR A 85 13.07 14.04 8.11
N LYS A 86 12.87 14.74 9.23
CA LYS A 86 13.96 15.35 10.01
C LYS A 86 15.03 14.34 10.46
N ASP A 87 14.65 13.07 10.59
CA ASP A 87 15.55 11.98 11.01
C ASP A 87 16.21 11.27 9.81
N GLY A 88 15.99 11.78 8.59
CA GLY A 88 16.59 11.26 7.35
C GLY A 88 15.86 10.04 6.77
N GLU A 89 14.68 9.69 7.27
CA GLU A 89 13.86 8.64 6.69
C GLU A 89 13.08 9.15 5.48
N ARG A 90 12.97 8.31 4.44
CA ARG A 90 12.14 8.58 3.26
C ARG A 90 10.75 7.97 3.45
N VAL A 91 9.71 8.78 3.28
CA VAL A 91 8.32 8.34 3.28
C VAL A 91 7.59 8.86 2.05
N ASP A 92 6.61 8.12 1.59
CA ASP A 92 5.70 8.54 0.53
C ASP A 92 4.57 9.38 1.09
N ILE A 93 4.17 10.44 0.36
CA ILE A 93 2.94 11.20 0.59
C ILE A 93 2.00 10.94 -0.59
N GLN A 94 0.88 10.28 -0.33
CA GLN A 94 -0.10 9.92 -1.33
C GLN A 94 -1.49 10.46 -0.98
N LEU A 95 -2.19 11.01 -1.97
CA LEU A 95 -3.60 11.40 -1.84
C LEU A 95 -4.49 10.26 -2.35
N LYS A 96 -5.45 9.82 -1.54
CA LYS A 96 -6.45 8.79 -1.90
C LYS A 96 -7.83 9.42 -2.00
N GLY A 97 -8.53 9.20 -3.10
CA GLY A 97 -9.81 9.84 -3.42
C GLY A 97 -9.66 11.15 -4.23
N SER A 98 -8.49 11.39 -4.81
CA SER A 98 -8.10 12.67 -5.44
C SER A 98 -8.48 12.80 -6.92
N GLY A 99 -9.42 11.98 -7.39
CA GLY A 99 -9.95 12.05 -8.75
C GLY A 99 -9.41 10.96 -9.68
N ARG A 100 -9.75 11.10 -10.96
CA ARG A 100 -9.42 10.11 -11.99
C ARG A 100 -7.95 10.05 -12.28
N THR A 101 -7.52 8.82 -12.55
CA THR A 101 -6.20 8.50 -13.10
C THR A 101 -6.37 7.59 -14.33
N PRO A 102 -5.31 7.34 -15.12
CA PRO A 102 -5.35 6.37 -16.20
C PRO A 102 -5.75 4.95 -15.75
N TYR A 103 -5.66 4.65 -14.46
CA TYR A 103 -5.98 3.34 -13.88
C TYR A 103 -7.38 3.24 -13.26
N SER A 104 -8.22 4.26 -13.40
CA SER A 104 -9.57 4.29 -12.77
C SER A 104 -10.58 3.33 -13.36
N ARG A 105 -10.29 2.68 -14.49
CA ARG A 105 -11.16 1.66 -15.13
C ARG A 105 -12.62 2.10 -15.28
N GLY A 106 -12.82 3.36 -15.71
CA GLY A 106 -14.16 3.95 -15.85
C GLY A 106 -14.77 4.54 -14.57
N GLY A 107 -14.14 4.35 -13.41
CA GLY A 107 -14.54 4.98 -12.15
C GLY A 107 -14.23 6.49 -12.12
N ASP A 108 -14.80 7.19 -11.14
CA ASP A 108 -14.61 8.64 -10.94
C ASP A 108 -13.32 8.98 -10.15
N GLY A 109 -12.64 7.98 -9.59
CA GLY A 109 -11.43 8.16 -8.79
C GLY A 109 -11.64 8.88 -7.46
N LYS A 110 -12.89 9.16 -7.08
CA LYS A 110 -13.26 9.88 -5.86
C LYS A 110 -13.57 8.91 -4.71
N ALA A 111 -13.62 9.43 -3.50
CA ALA A 111 -13.97 8.67 -2.31
C ALA A 111 -14.94 9.45 -1.43
N SER A 112 -15.77 8.73 -0.66
CA SER A 112 -16.67 9.36 0.32
C SER A 112 -15.97 9.59 1.65
N LEU A 113 -16.46 10.57 2.42
CA LEU A 113 -15.95 10.93 3.74
C LEU A 113 -15.91 9.71 4.68
N GLY A 114 -16.96 8.91 4.71
CA GLY A 114 -17.03 7.72 5.57
C GLY A 114 -15.92 6.71 5.26
N GLN A 115 -15.59 6.48 3.98
CA GLN A 115 -14.50 5.59 3.58
C GLN A 115 -13.14 6.14 4.04
N MET A 116 -12.90 7.43 3.91
CA MET A 116 -11.63 8.06 4.28
C MET A 116 -11.44 8.13 5.78
N LEU A 117 -12.50 8.44 6.54
CA LEU A 117 -12.46 8.41 8.00
C LEU A 117 -12.26 6.99 8.54
N ARG A 118 -12.89 5.98 7.91
CA ARG A 118 -12.67 4.58 8.27
C ARG A 118 -11.20 4.18 8.13
N GLU A 119 -10.57 4.48 7.00
CA GLU A 119 -9.15 4.20 6.80
C GLU A 119 -8.28 4.97 7.79
N TYR A 120 -8.59 6.25 8.05
CA TYR A 120 -7.89 7.06 9.05
C TYR A 120 -7.95 6.42 10.45
N ILE A 121 -9.14 6.07 10.91
CA ILE A 121 -9.33 5.52 12.27
C ILE A 121 -8.63 4.17 12.41
N ILE A 122 -8.80 3.28 11.43
CA ILE A 122 -8.24 1.92 11.52
C ILE A 122 -6.72 1.94 11.39
N SER A 123 -6.15 2.72 10.46
CA SER A 123 -4.69 2.80 10.31
C SER A 123 -4.02 3.35 11.58
N GLU A 124 -4.59 4.38 12.20
CA GLU A 124 -4.06 4.94 13.43
C GLU A 124 -4.30 4.00 14.64
N GLY A 125 -5.41 3.26 14.64
CA GLY A 125 -5.66 2.18 15.62
C GLY A 125 -4.62 1.06 15.51
N MET A 126 -4.33 0.60 14.29
CA MET A 126 -3.28 -0.40 14.05
C MET A 126 -1.90 0.08 14.51
N TYR A 127 -1.57 1.34 14.23
CA TYR A 127 -0.33 1.94 14.72
C TYR A 127 -0.27 1.97 16.25
N ALA A 128 -1.35 2.34 16.92
CA ALA A 128 -1.43 2.37 18.39
C ALA A 128 -1.29 0.97 19.01
N LEU A 129 -1.71 -0.08 18.30
CA LEU A 129 -1.50 -1.48 18.69
C LEU A 129 -0.08 -1.99 18.40
N GLY A 130 0.82 -1.18 17.84
CA GLY A 130 2.18 -1.59 17.48
C GLY A 130 2.25 -2.47 16.22
N ILE A 131 1.22 -2.42 15.37
CA ILE A 131 1.17 -3.17 14.12
C ILE A 131 1.69 -2.28 12.99
N PRO A 132 2.68 -2.73 12.19
CA PRO A 132 3.17 -1.97 11.04
C PRO A 132 2.05 -1.63 10.06
N THR A 133 1.91 -0.35 9.73
CA THR A 133 0.82 0.15 8.91
C THR A 133 1.19 1.45 8.20
N THR A 134 0.58 1.69 7.05
CA THR A 134 0.53 3.05 6.50
C THR A 134 -0.20 3.96 7.47
N ARG A 135 0.17 5.24 7.49
CA ARG A 135 -0.36 6.24 8.44
C ARG A 135 -1.28 7.21 7.71
N SER A 136 -2.19 7.78 8.45
CA SER A 136 -3.12 8.79 7.95
C SER A 136 -2.76 10.16 8.52
N LEU A 137 -2.35 11.10 7.64
CA LEU A 137 -1.98 12.46 8.04
C LEU A 137 -3.21 13.36 8.18
N ALA A 138 -4.11 13.33 7.18
CA ALA A 138 -5.30 14.16 7.18
C ALA A 138 -6.44 13.56 6.37
N VAL A 139 -7.67 13.96 6.70
CA VAL A 139 -8.87 13.79 5.87
C VAL A 139 -9.44 15.17 5.59
N VAL A 140 -9.66 15.48 4.30
CA VAL A 140 -10.17 16.74 3.82
C VAL A 140 -11.42 16.48 3.00
N THR A 141 -12.53 17.23 3.24
CA THR A 141 -13.70 17.20 2.36
C THR A 141 -13.43 17.99 1.08
N THR A 142 -14.15 17.68 0.01
CA THR A 142 -13.91 18.29 -1.31
C THR A 142 -14.85 19.47 -1.62
N GLY A 143 -15.91 19.64 -0.83
CA GLY A 143 -17.00 20.58 -1.15
C GLY A 143 -17.90 20.06 -2.30
N GLU A 144 -17.79 18.80 -2.66
CA GLU A 144 -18.56 18.13 -3.70
C GLU A 144 -19.09 16.78 -3.17
N ASP A 145 -20.27 16.40 -3.65
CA ASP A 145 -20.79 15.05 -3.39
C ASP A 145 -20.24 14.04 -4.40
N VAL A 146 -20.13 12.79 -3.96
CA VAL A 146 -19.83 11.63 -4.79
C VAL A 146 -21.06 10.72 -4.81
N PHE A 147 -21.48 10.31 -6.00
CA PHE A 147 -22.56 9.37 -6.14
C PHE A 147 -22.06 7.94 -6.00
N ARG A 148 -22.74 7.17 -5.14
CA ARG A 148 -22.57 5.72 -5.03
C ARG A 148 -23.95 5.08 -5.18
N GLU A 149 -24.54 4.50 -4.17
CA GLU A 149 -25.96 4.17 -4.13
C GLU A 149 -26.81 5.42 -3.80
N GLU A 150 -26.19 6.37 -3.10
CA GLU A 150 -26.72 7.68 -2.72
C GLU A 150 -25.66 8.77 -2.88
N PHE A 151 -26.06 10.03 -2.72
CA PHE A 151 -25.10 11.16 -2.69
C PHE A 151 -24.43 11.22 -1.34
N LEU A 152 -23.10 11.09 -1.34
CA LEU A 152 -22.25 11.11 -0.14
C LEU A 152 -21.24 12.25 -0.25
N GLN A 153 -20.91 12.89 0.86
CA GLN A 153 -19.88 13.92 0.90
C GLN A 153 -18.53 13.35 0.42
N GLY A 154 -17.93 14.01 -0.57
CA GLY A 154 -16.62 13.63 -1.10
C GLY A 154 -15.48 14.02 -0.16
N ALA A 155 -14.44 13.19 -0.09
CA ALA A 155 -13.27 13.46 0.72
C ALA A 155 -12.00 12.83 0.14
N ILE A 156 -10.86 13.36 0.60
CA ILE A 156 -9.50 12.91 0.25
C ILE A 156 -8.77 12.58 1.55
N LEU A 157 -8.08 11.44 1.55
CA LEU A 157 -7.15 11.03 2.61
C LEU A 157 -5.73 11.30 2.16
N THR A 158 -4.94 11.96 3.01
CA THR A 158 -3.47 12.01 2.85
C THR A 158 -2.85 10.84 3.61
N ARG A 159 -2.31 9.88 2.85
CA ARG A 159 -1.65 8.68 3.35
C ARG A 159 -0.14 8.90 3.39
N ILE A 160 0.50 8.43 4.46
CA ILE A 160 1.94 8.36 4.63
C ILE A 160 2.34 6.89 4.69
N ALA A 161 3.34 6.48 3.93
CA ALA A 161 3.84 5.11 3.91
C ALA A 161 5.37 5.10 3.80
N LYS A 162 6.02 4.03 4.24
CA LYS A 162 7.45 3.83 3.94
C LYS A 162 7.69 3.75 2.44
N SER A 163 6.80 3.09 1.70
CA SER A 163 6.59 3.22 0.27
C SER A 163 5.28 2.56 -0.15
N HIS A 164 4.84 2.84 -1.37
CA HIS A 164 3.70 2.17 -2.01
C HIS A 164 4.14 1.04 -2.95
N ILE A 165 5.39 0.57 -2.86
CA ILE A 165 5.85 -0.62 -3.59
C ILE A 165 5.17 -1.85 -3.01
N ARG A 166 4.52 -2.63 -3.86
CA ARG A 166 3.71 -3.80 -3.50
C ARG A 166 4.25 -5.05 -4.18
N VAL A 167 3.84 -6.21 -3.73
CA VAL A 167 4.04 -7.45 -4.50
C VAL A 167 3.51 -7.26 -5.92
N GLY A 168 2.34 -6.64 -6.06
CA GLY A 168 1.75 -6.30 -7.36
C GLY A 168 2.59 -5.38 -8.24
N THR A 169 3.45 -4.53 -7.70
CA THR A 169 4.40 -3.71 -8.47
C THR A 169 5.42 -4.60 -9.17
N PHE A 170 6.00 -5.56 -8.45
CA PHE A 170 6.92 -6.54 -9.01
C PHE A 170 6.27 -7.45 -10.06
N GLN A 171 5.02 -7.86 -9.81
CA GLN A 171 4.26 -8.67 -10.77
C GLN A 171 4.02 -7.91 -12.08
N PHE A 172 3.68 -6.61 -11.99
CA PHE A 172 3.51 -5.78 -13.16
C PHE A 172 4.81 -5.68 -13.98
N VAL A 173 5.93 -5.33 -13.32
CA VAL A 173 7.23 -5.18 -13.99
C VAL A 173 7.70 -6.51 -14.57
N SER A 174 7.53 -7.62 -13.85
CA SER A 174 7.83 -8.97 -14.36
C SER A 174 7.01 -9.30 -15.62
N SER A 175 5.74 -8.90 -15.67
CA SER A 175 4.87 -9.15 -16.84
C SER A 175 5.29 -8.40 -18.10
N LEU A 176 6.14 -7.38 -17.98
CA LEU A 176 6.73 -6.66 -19.14
C LEU A 176 7.83 -7.49 -19.84
N GLY A 177 8.30 -8.59 -19.24
CA GLY A 177 9.32 -9.46 -19.81
C GLY A 177 10.71 -8.84 -19.93
N ASN A 178 10.99 -7.74 -19.20
CA ASN A 178 12.27 -7.05 -19.22
C ASN A 178 13.00 -7.21 -17.88
N LYS A 179 14.08 -8.03 -17.88
CA LYS A 179 14.90 -8.33 -16.70
C LYS A 179 15.56 -7.07 -16.12
N GLU A 180 15.98 -6.11 -16.96
CA GLU A 180 16.63 -4.89 -16.50
C GLU A 180 15.66 -4.00 -15.70
N TYR A 181 14.42 -3.84 -16.17
CA TYR A 181 13.41 -3.11 -15.40
C TYR A 181 13.09 -3.76 -14.05
N LEU A 182 13.03 -5.09 -14.04
CA LEU A 182 12.82 -5.84 -12.79
C LEU A 182 14.00 -5.65 -11.83
N LYS A 183 15.23 -5.67 -12.36
CA LYS A 183 16.45 -5.42 -11.61
C LYS A 183 16.48 -4.01 -11.02
N GLU A 184 16.20 -2.99 -11.81
CA GLU A 184 16.15 -1.59 -11.34
C GLU A 184 15.11 -1.42 -10.21
N LEU A 185 13.93 -2.04 -10.33
CA LEU A 185 12.93 -2.00 -9.26
C LEU A 185 13.43 -2.69 -7.99
N ALA A 186 14.08 -3.84 -8.13
CA ALA A 186 14.65 -4.57 -6.99
C ALA A 186 15.77 -3.80 -6.31
N ASP A 187 16.70 -3.21 -7.09
CA ASP A 187 17.79 -2.38 -6.57
C ASP A 187 17.25 -1.13 -5.85
N TYR A 188 16.26 -0.44 -6.44
CA TYR A 188 15.60 0.68 -5.78
C TYR A 188 14.92 0.25 -4.46
N THR A 189 14.27 -0.91 -4.45
CA THR A 189 13.59 -1.44 -3.26
C THR A 189 14.59 -1.78 -2.15
N LEU A 190 15.74 -2.37 -2.51
CA LEU A 190 16.84 -2.64 -1.59
C LEU A 190 17.40 -1.34 -0.98
N ASP A 191 17.74 -0.35 -1.82
CA ASP A 191 18.24 0.94 -1.34
C ASP A 191 17.25 1.64 -0.40
N ARG A 192 15.97 1.51 -0.69
CA ARG A 192 14.94 2.19 0.09
C ARG A 192 14.62 1.54 1.43
N HIS A 193 14.54 0.21 1.48
CA HIS A 193 13.97 -0.49 2.63
C HIS A 193 14.94 -1.38 3.38
N PHE A 194 16.06 -1.75 2.77
CA PHE A 194 16.91 -2.83 3.25
C PHE A 194 18.39 -2.39 3.27
N LYS A 195 18.63 -1.16 3.71
CA LYS A 195 19.99 -0.62 3.84
C LYS A 195 20.82 -1.49 4.76
N GLY A 196 21.91 -2.05 4.24
CA GLY A 196 22.84 -2.89 4.99
C GLY A 196 23.81 -3.60 4.06
N SER A 197 24.77 -4.31 4.66
CA SER A 197 25.62 -5.24 3.93
C SER A 197 24.94 -6.60 3.90
N TYR A 198 24.79 -7.16 2.73
CA TYR A 198 24.36 -8.54 2.52
C TYR A 198 25.49 -9.30 1.82
N GLU A 199 25.69 -10.56 2.21
CA GLU A 199 26.60 -11.46 1.53
C GLU A 199 25.80 -12.26 0.48
N GLY A 200 26.38 -12.50 -0.68
CA GLY A 200 25.76 -13.27 -1.76
C GLY A 200 24.79 -12.49 -2.65
N ASN A 201 23.73 -13.15 -3.10
CA ASN A 201 22.75 -12.56 -4.03
C ASN A 201 21.84 -11.53 -3.32
N PRO A 202 21.82 -10.25 -3.72
CA PRO A 202 20.98 -9.23 -3.11
C PRO A 202 19.49 -9.50 -3.23
N TYR A 203 19.06 -10.20 -4.26
CA TYR A 203 17.65 -10.47 -4.51
C TYR A 203 17.14 -11.66 -3.71
N GLU A 204 18.01 -12.62 -3.37
CA GLU A 204 17.72 -13.64 -2.36
C GLU A 204 17.55 -12.99 -0.97
N TYR A 205 18.42 -12.04 -0.62
CA TYR A 205 18.27 -11.25 0.59
C TYR A 205 16.95 -10.47 0.60
N LEU A 206 16.60 -9.80 -0.51
CA LEU A 206 15.31 -9.09 -0.66
C LEU A 206 14.13 -10.04 -0.41
N LEU A 207 14.13 -11.22 -1.02
CA LEU A 207 13.07 -12.21 -0.85
C LEU A 207 12.93 -12.62 0.62
N ASN A 208 14.05 -12.98 1.26
CA ASN A 208 14.06 -13.39 2.66
C ASN A 208 13.54 -12.30 3.61
N GLU A 209 13.94 -11.04 3.40
CA GLU A 209 13.46 -9.92 4.23
C GLU A 209 11.97 -9.62 4.04
N VAL A 210 11.46 -9.73 2.80
CA VAL A 210 10.03 -9.57 2.54
C VAL A 210 9.24 -10.70 3.17
N VAL A 211 9.70 -11.96 3.05
CA VAL A 211 9.08 -13.11 3.72
C VAL A 211 9.01 -12.90 5.23
N LYS A 212 10.11 -12.48 5.84
CA LYS A 212 10.17 -12.21 7.28
C LYS A 212 9.17 -11.13 7.71
N ARG A 213 9.19 -9.97 7.02
CA ARG A 213 8.30 -8.84 7.37
C ARG A 213 6.82 -9.20 7.22
N GLN A 214 6.46 -9.97 6.21
CA GLN A 214 5.07 -10.38 6.00
C GLN A 214 4.64 -11.45 7.03
N ALA A 215 5.50 -12.37 7.40
CA ALA A 215 5.22 -13.32 8.49
C ALA A 215 4.95 -12.58 9.81
N GLU A 216 5.84 -11.66 10.19
CA GLU A 216 5.68 -10.84 11.39
C GLU A 216 4.41 -9.96 11.35
N LEU A 217 4.07 -9.40 10.18
CA LEU A 217 2.87 -8.56 10.03
C LEU A 217 1.59 -9.37 10.21
N ILE A 218 1.48 -10.50 9.49
CA ILE A 218 0.26 -11.32 9.49
C ILE A 218 0.07 -11.99 10.86
N SER A 219 1.15 -12.41 11.54
CA SER A 219 1.04 -12.93 12.90
C SER A 219 0.48 -11.89 13.87
N LYS A 220 0.88 -10.62 13.74
CA LYS A 220 0.32 -9.52 14.54
C LYS A 220 -1.16 -9.28 14.25
N TRP A 221 -1.62 -9.41 13.00
CA TRP A 221 -3.05 -9.34 12.69
C TRP A 221 -3.84 -10.45 13.40
N GLN A 222 -3.31 -11.66 13.38
CA GLN A 222 -3.95 -12.80 14.06
C GLN A 222 -4.06 -12.57 15.58
N LEU A 223 -3.02 -12.03 16.21
CA LEU A 223 -3.00 -11.76 17.65
C LEU A 223 -4.06 -10.76 18.13
N VAL A 224 -4.53 -9.87 17.26
CA VAL A 224 -5.54 -8.85 17.60
C VAL A 224 -6.91 -9.12 16.96
N GLY A 225 -7.09 -10.26 16.30
CA GLY A 225 -8.34 -10.58 15.62
C GLY A 225 -8.65 -9.69 14.43
N PHE A 226 -7.63 -9.11 13.77
CA PHE A 226 -7.81 -8.26 12.60
C PHE A 226 -7.97 -9.09 11.34
N ILE A 227 -8.98 -8.74 10.55
CA ILE A 227 -9.25 -9.33 9.24
C ILE A 227 -9.11 -8.24 8.19
N HIS A 228 -8.15 -8.40 7.28
CA HIS A 228 -7.93 -7.43 6.19
C HIS A 228 -9.09 -7.44 5.18
N GLY A 229 -9.62 -8.61 4.89
CA GLY A 229 -10.78 -8.82 4.03
C GLY A 229 -10.49 -8.82 2.53
N VAL A 230 -9.35 -8.28 2.06
CA VAL A 230 -8.92 -8.31 0.65
C VAL A 230 -7.41 -8.43 0.57
N MET A 231 -6.88 -9.64 0.80
CA MET A 231 -5.43 -9.91 0.75
C MET A 231 -4.98 -10.27 -0.67
N ASN A 232 -5.30 -9.41 -1.63
CA ASN A 232 -4.74 -9.51 -2.97
C ASN A 232 -3.23 -9.19 -2.95
N THR A 233 -2.49 -9.60 -3.96
CA THR A 233 -1.05 -9.28 -4.08
C THR A 233 -0.78 -7.79 -4.25
N ASP A 234 -1.75 -7.02 -4.75
CA ASP A 234 -1.72 -5.56 -4.81
C ASP A 234 -2.00 -4.87 -3.46
N ASN A 235 -2.41 -5.62 -2.43
CA ASN A 235 -2.58 -5.15 -1.05
C ASN A 235 -1.50 -5.67 -0.10
N MET A 236 -0.35 -6.08 -0.64
CA MET A 236 0.82 -6.48 0.15
C MET A 236 1.99 -5.54 -0.10
N ALA A 237 2.24 -4.61 0.82
CA ALA A 237 3.36 -3.70 0.74
C ALA A 237 4.69 -4.41 1.04
N ILE A 238 5.70 -4.21 0.19
CA ILE A 238 7.04 -4.79 0.37
C ILE A 238 7.69 -4.33 1.68
N ALA A 239 7.38 -3.12 2.11
CA ALA A 239 7.83 -2.57 3.39
C ALA A 239 7.33 -3.35 4.63
N GLY A 240 6.35 -4.25 4.48
CA GLY A 240 5.73 -4.98 5.58
C GLY A 240 4.76 -4.11 6.38
N GLU A 241 4.08 -3.18 5.74
CA GLU A 241 3.03 -2.34 6.33
C GLU A 241 1.64 -2.78 5.84
N THR A 242 0.65 -2.77 6.74
CA THR A 242 -0.75 -2.94 6.36
C THR A 242 -1.18 -1.75 5.49
N ILE A 243 -1.84 -2.02 4.38
CA ILE A 243 -2.25 -0.99 3.41
C ILE A 243 -3.67 -1.28 2.89
N ASP A 244 -4.39 -0.22 2.47
CA ASP A 244 -5.69 -0.31 1.80
C ASP A 244 -6.82 -0.91 2.66
N TYR A 245 -7.19 -0.19 3.69
CA TYR A 245 -8.27 -0.52 4.63
C TYR A 245 -9.65 -0.39 3.98
N GLY A 246 -10.05 -1.42 3.24
CA GLY A 246 -11.38 -1.54 2.61
C GLY A 246 -12.39 -2.20 3.56
N PRO A 247 -12.76 -3.46 3.31
CA PRO A 247 -13.75 -4.18 4.12
C PRO A 247 -13.18 -4.74 5.44
N CYS A 248 -12.00 -4.31 5.88
CA CYS A 248 -11.33 -4.79 7.07
C CYS A 248 -12.14 -4.54 8.35
N ALA A 249 -11.97 -5.40 9.34
CA ALA A 249 -12.50 -5.18 10.69
C ALA A 249 -11.75 -6.04 11.73
N PHE A 250 -12.00 -5.79 13.02
CA PHE A 250 -11.61 -6.68 14.12
C PHE A 250 -12.79 -7.60 14.44
N MET A 251 -12.52 -8.85 14.82
CA MET A 251 -13.54 -9.76 15.29
C MET A 251 -14.05 -9.35 16.69
N ASP A 252 -15.35 -9.40 16.90
CA ASP A 252 -15.96 -9.26 18.23
C ASP A 252 -15.92 -10.58 19.00
N ILE A 253 -16.23 -11.67 18.30
CA ILE A 253 -16.23 -13.04 18.84
C ILE A 253 -15.29 -13.87 17.98
N TYR A 254 -14.49 -14.73 18.62
CA TYR A 254 -13.59 -15.61 17.89
C TYR A 254 -14.37 -16.59 17.02
N ASP A 255 -14.25 -16.44 15.73
CA ASP A 255 -14.74 -17.35 14.71
C ASP A 255 -13.73 -17.40 13.54
N PRO A 256 -13.04 -18.53 13.37
CA PRO A 256 -12.03 -18.70 12.31
C PRO A 256 -12.57 -18.44 10.91
N SER A 257 -13.85 -18.70 10.67
CA SER A 257 -14.50 -18.53 9.37
C SER A 257 -14.98 -17.12 9.06
N THR A 258 -14.76 -16.15 9.96
CA THR A 258 -15.24 -14.78 9.81
C THR A 258 -14.69 -14.10 8.55
N VAL A 259 -15.60 -13.55 7.75
CA VAL A 259 -15.35 -12.81 6.51
C VAL A 259 -16.03 -11.44 6.57
N PHE A 260 -15.30 -10.37 6.24
CA PHE A 260 -15.88 -9.02 6.20
C PHE A 260 -16.07 -8.46 4.78
N SER A 261 -15.47 -9.07 3.78
CA SER A 261 -15.68 -8.65 2.39
C SER A 261 -16.96 -9.26 1.85
N SER A 262 -17.95 -8.42 1.51
CA SER A 262 -19.25 -8.89 0.96
C SER A 262 -19.11 -9.59 -0.40
N ILE A 263 -18.00 -9.40 -1.11
CA ILE A 263 -17.72 -10.03 -2.39
C ILE A 263 -16.90 -11.32 -2.27
N ASP A 264 -16.43 -11.65 -1.07
CA ASP A 264 -15.67 -12.89 -0.79
C ASP A 264 -16.62 -14.03 -0.43
N LEU A 265 -17.38 -14.49 -1.41
CA LEU A 265 -18.40 -15.53 -1.23
C LEU A 265 -17.83 -16.89 -0.79
N ASN A 266 -16.54 -17.13 -1.06
CA ASN A 266 -15.88 -18.40 -0.76
C ASN A 266 -15.00 -18.35 0.49
N GLY A 267 -14.96 -17.24 1.21
CA GLY A 267 -14.14 -17.07 2.41
C GLY A 267 -12.64 -17.14 2.15
N ARG A 268 -12.20 -16.78 0.94
CA ARG A 268 -10.77 -16.82 0.59
C ARG A 268 -9.93 -16.05 1.60
N TYR A 269 -10.45 -14.92 2.09
CA TYR A 269 -9.79 -14.02 3.02
C TYR A 269 -10.43 -14.08 4.42
N ALA A 270 -11.02 -15.23 4.79
CA ALA A 270 -11.46 -15.49 6.16
C ALA A 270 -10.27 -15.37 7.13
N TYR A 271 -10.57 -15.10 8.40
CA TYR A 271 -9.54 -14.94 9.43
C TYR A 271 -8.50 -16.07 9.43
N GLU A 272 -8.95 -17.32 9.48
CA GLU A 272 -8.07 -18.49 9.50
C GLU A 272 -7.23 -18.67 8.24
N ASN A 273 -7.69 -18.14 7.10
CA ASN A 273 -7.03 -18.27 5.81
C ASN A 273 -5.91 -17.23 5.60
N GLN A 274 -5.86 -16.16 6.40
CA GLN A 274 -4.90 -15.07 6.21
C GLN A 274 -3.44 -15.53 6.20
N PRO A 275 -2.98 -16.45 7.09
CA PRO A 275 -1.60 -16.95 7.02
C PRO A 275 -1.31 -17.70 5.73
N GLY A 276 -2.20 -18.59 5.31
CA GLY A 276 -2.05 -19.35 4.06
C GLY A 276 -2.04 -18.47 2.82
N ILE A 277 -2.89 -17.44 2.79
CA ILE A 277 -2.93 -16.46 1.70
C ILE A 277 -1.67 -15.58 1.70
N GLY A 278 -1.13 -15.24 2.87
CA GLY A 278 0.16 -14.56 3.00
C GLY A 278 1.28 -15.34 2.33
N GLY A 279 1.40 -16.63 2.64
CA GLY A 279 2.37 -17.53 2.01
C GLY A 279 2.15 -17.66 0.50
N TRP A 280 0.91 -17.78 0.05
CA TRP A 280 0.56 -17.82 -1.37
C TRP A 280 0.98 -16.53 -2.10
N ASN A 281 0.72 -15.36 -1.51
CA ASN A 281 1.12 -14.08 -2.09
C ASN A 281 2.64 -13.93 -2.15
N LEU A 282 3.37 -14.44 -1.16
CA LEU A 282 4.84 -14.47 -1.17
C LEU A 282 5.38 -15.38 -2.27
N ALA A 283 4.72 -16.50 -2.55
CA ALA A 283 5.07 -17.32 -3.72
C ALA A 283 4.89 -16.54 -5.03
N ARG A 284 3.84 -15.72 -5.16
CA ARG A 284 3.66 -14.81 -6.32
C ARG A 284 4.76 -13.74 -6.41
N PHE A 285 5.28 -13.26 -5.27
CA PHE A 285 6.43 -12.38 -5.24
C PHE A 285 7.71 -13.08 -5.70
N ALA A 286 7.98 -14.27 -5.16
CA ALA A 286 9.14 -15.09 -5.52
C ALA A 286 9.14 -15.40 -7.03
N GLU A 287 8.00 -15.77 -7.61
CA GLU A 287 7.86 -15.96 -9.06
C GLU A 287 8.17 -14.70 -9.87
N ALA A 288 7.73 -13.53 -9.39
CA ALA A 288 7.99 -12.27 -10.08
C ALA A 288 9.47 -11.92 -10.15
N ILE A 289 10.26 -12.26 -9.12
CA ILE A 289 11.71 -11.96 -9.05
C ILE A 289 12.60 -13.15 -9.40
N LEU A 290 12.01 -14.29 -9.79
CA LEU A 290 12.74 -15.54 -10.10
C LEU A 290 13.94 -15.32 -11.05
N PRO A 291 13.82 -14.49 -12.13
CA PRO A 291 14.93 -14.24 -13.05
C PRO A 291 16.14 -13.53 -12.42
N LEU A 292 15.98 -12.96 -11.20
CA LEU A 292 17.04 -12.25 -10.47
C LEU A 292 17.75 -13.17 -9.46
N LEU A 293 17.13 -14.29 -9.08
CA LEU A 293 17.67 -15.20 -8.07
C LEU A 293 18.84 -16.03 -8.60
N ASP A 294 18.72 -16.59 -9.78
CA ASP A 294 19.81 -17.29 -10.49
C ASP A 294 19.50 -17.32 -12.00
N ASP A 295 20.53 -17.44 -12.83
CA ASP A 295 20.35 -17.63 -14.28
C ASP A 295 19.91 -19.07 -14.60
N ASP A 296 20.26 -20.05 -13.76
CA ASP A 296 19.73 -21.41 -13.81
C ASP A 296 18.36 -21.45 -13.14
N LYS A 297 17.34 -21.79 -13.91
CA LYS A 297 15.94 -21.77 -13.45
C LYS A 297 15.68 -22.75 -12.29
N ASP A 298 16.30 -23.91 -12.31
CA ASP A 298 16.07 -24.92 -11.27
C ASP A 298 16.70 -24.48 -9.94
N LYS A 299 17.88 -23.86 -9.98
CA LYS A 299 18.50 -23.24 -8.81
C LYS A 299 17.69 -22.04 -8.31
N ALA A 300 17.19 -21.18 -9.21
CA ALA A 300 16.34 -20.07 -8.82
C ALA A 300 15.07 -20.54 -8.07
N ILE A 301 14.45 -21.63 -8.54
CA ILE A 301 13.31 -22.27 -7.88
C ILE A 301 13.69 -22.84 -6.52
N GLU A 302 14.86 -23.49 -6.40
CA GLU A 302 15.35 -24.01 -5.12
C GLU A 302 15.54 -22.87 -4.10
N ILE A 303 16.21 -21.78 -4.48
CA ILE A 303 16.40 -20.59 -3.65
C ILE A 303 15.04 -20.03 -3.21
N ALA A 304 14.10 -19.89 -4.14
CA ALA A 304 12.75 -19.38 -3.84
C ALA A 304 12.02 -20.27 -2.83
N ASN A 305 12.06 -21.58 -3.00
CA ASN A 305 11.42 -22.54 -2.10
C ASN A 305 12.04 -22.50 -0.69
N VAL A 306 13.36 -22.43 -0.58
CA VAL A 306 14.05 -22.31 0.72
C VAL A 306 13.60 -21.05 1.46
N ALA A 307 13.47 -19.92 0.76
CA ALA A 307 12.98 -18.68 1.36
C ALA A 307 11.51 -18.78 1.81
N LEU A 308 10.65 -19.40 0.99
CA LEU A 308 9.22 -19.57 1.29
C LEU A 308 8.98 -20.55 2.45
N ASP A 309 9.76 -21.61 2.57
CA ASP A 309 9.66 -22.59 3.67
C ASP A 309 9.93 -21.92 5.05
N ARG A 310 10.73 -20.85 5.07
CA ARG A 310 10.98 -20.07 6.28
C ARG A 310 9.76 -19.31 6.77
N TYR A 311 8.78 -19.02 5.90
CA TYR A 311 7.58 -18.30 6.27
C TYR A 311 6.84 -18.94 7.45
N ASN A 312 6.62 -20.27 7.38
CA ASN A 312 5.94 -21.02 8.43
C ASN A 312 6.71 -21.09 9.75
N GLN A 313 8.03 -20.92 9.71
CA GLN A 313 8.87 -20.89 10.91
C GLN A 313 8.91 -19.51 11.56
N LEU A 314 8.73 -18.45 10.76
CA LEU A 314 8.76 -17.04 11.20
C LEU A 314 7.39 -16.55 11.64
N TYR A 315 6.32 -17.15 11.11
CA TYR A 315 4.93 -16.89 11.51
C TYR A 315 4.62 -17.57 12.85
#